data_68a73f07eaa99cd34a7d82c1d9a76024
#
_entry.id   68a73f07eaa99cd34a7d82c1d9a76024
#
_cell.length_a   1.000
_cell.length_b   1.000
_cell.length_c   1.000
_cell.angle_alpha   90.00
_cell.angle_beta   90.00
_cell.angle_gamma   90.00
#
_symmetry.space_group_name_H-M   'P 1'
#
loop_
_entity.id
_entity.type
_entity.pdbx_description
1 polymer ?
#
loop_
_entity_poly.entity_id
_entity_poly.type
_entity_poly.pdbx_seq_one_letter_code
_entity_poly.pdbx_strand_id
1 'polypeptide(L)'
;MLTVLIVTCALFGFSLATFIHFKKKQPKPLVCPIGHSCDPVVHSDYSRFMHIPVEILGILYYLLVLLCYLLLAMYPTLKTESLELALLSVSAIAFLFSAYLTAVQAFILKEWCSWCLFSATLCVIIFLAALQLAGFTIGLF
;
A
#
# COMPACT_ATOMS: atom_id res chain seq x y z
N MET A 1 -14.24 5.80 -13.17
CA MET A 1 -13.80 4.41 -13.21
C MET A 1 -12.46 4.21 -12.48
N LEU A 2 -11.39 4.90 -12.87
CA LEU A 2 -10.11 4.83 -12.17
C LEU A 2 -10.20 5.24 -10.69
N THR A 3 -10.97 6.28 -10.38
CA THR A 3 -11.17 6.74 -9.00
C THR A 3 -11.82 5.65 -8.15
N VAL A 4 -12.81 4.94 -8.69
CA VAL A 4 -13.47 3.83 -8.00
C VAL A 4 -12.46 2.70 -7.74
N LEU A 5 -11.61 2.41 -8.73
CA LEU A 5 -10.55 1.41 -8.58
C LEU A 5 -9.58 1.78 -7.45
N ILE A 6 -9.15 3.05 -7.42
CA ILE A 6 -8.24 3.53 -6.37
C ILE A 6 -8.91 3.44 -4.99
N VAL A 7 -10.17 3.87 -4.88
CA VAL A 7 -10.91 3.85 -3.61
C VAL A 7 -11.07 2.41 -3.11
N THR A 8 -11.44 1.47 -3.98
CA THR A 8 -11.57 0.07 -3.58
C THR A 8 -10.24 -0.55 -3.17
N CYS A 9 -9.18 -0.29 -3.93
CA CYS A 9 -7.83 -0.78 -3.58
C CYS A 9 -7.34 -0.18 -2.27
N ALA A 10 -7.59 1.11 -2.02
CA ALA A 10 -7.21 1.76 -0.78
C ALA A 10 -7.97 1.19 0.42
N LEU A 11 -9.25 0.89 0.25
CA LEU A 11 -10.07 0.27 1.29
C LEU A 11 -9.54 -1.13 1.65
N PHE A 12 -9.25 -1.95 0.64
CA PHE A 12 -8.66 -3.27 0.85
C PHE A 12 -7.29 -3.17 1.51
N GLY A 13 -6.44 -2.24 1.03
CA GLY A 13 -5.11 -2.03 1.60
C GLY A 13 -5.16 -1.57 3.05
N PHE A 14 -6.08 -0.67 3.38
CA PHE A 14 -6.31 -0.21 4.74
C PHE A 14 -6.73 -1.37 5.65
N SER A 15 -7.69 -2.18 5.20
CA SER A 15 -8.16 -3.35 5.94
C SER A 15 -7.02 -4.36 6.15
N LEU A 16 -6.24 -4.61 5.10
CA LEU A 16 -5.11 -5.53 5.13
C LEU A 16 -4.02 -5.06 6.11
N ALA A 17 -3.63 -3.79 6.05
CA ALA A 17 -2.62 -3.22 6.93
C ALA A 17 -3.07 -3.25 8.40
N THR A 18 -4.34 -2.93 8.65
CA THR A 18 -4.93 -3.01 9.99
C THR A 18 -4.94 -4.45 10.50
N PHE A 19 -5.32 -5.40 9.65
CA PHE A 19 -5.33 -6.82 10.00
C PHE A 19 -3.93 -7.30 10.39
N ILE A 20 -2.91 -6.97 9.61
CA ILE A 20 -1.51 -7.33 9.89
C ILE A 20 -1.07 -6.73 11.23
N HIS A 21 -1.41 -5.47 11.47
CA HIS A 21 -1.04 -4.79 12.71
C HIS A 21 -1.65 -5.44 13.94
N PHE A 22 -2.95 -5.80 13.89
CA PHE A 22 -3.60 -6.48 15.00
C PHE A 22 -3.05 -7.89 15.20
N LYS A 23 -2.81 -8.64 14.13
CA LYS A 23 -2.25 -9.99 14.23
C LYS A 23 -0.84 -9.98 14.77
N LYS A 24 -0.04 -8.97 14.43
CA LYS A 24 1.31 -8.82 14.93
C LYS A 24 1.37 -8.62 16.44
N LYS A 25 0.35 -8.01 17.04
CA LYS A 25 0.25 -7.80 18.49
C LYS A 25 -0.15 -9.05 19.25
N GLN A 26 -0.69 -10.06 18.58
CA GLN A 26 -1.13 -11.30 19.21
C GLN A 26 0.06 -12.23 19.42
N PRO A 27 0.05 -13.07 20.50
CA PRO A 27 1.14 -14.02 20.75
C PRO A 27 1.20 -15.17 19.75
N LYS A 28 0.17 -15.35 18.91
CA LYS A 28 0.13 -16.40 17.90
C LYS A 28 0.86 -15.96 16.63
N PRO A 29 1.62 -16.87 15.96
CA PRO A 29 2.28 -16.53 14.72
C PRO A 29 1.29 -16.21 13.62
N LEU A 30 1.65 -15.26 12.73
CA LEU A 30 0.85 -14.89 11.58
C LEU A 30 0.97 -15.98 10.51
N VAL A 31 -0.17 -16.58 10.14
CA VAL A 31 -0.23 -17.62 9.12
C VAL A 31 -0.56 -17.01 7.77
N CYS A 32 0.25 -17.33 6.76
CA CYS A 32 -0.01 -16.93 5.38
C CYS A 32 -1.01 -17.88 4.71
N PRO A 33 -1.92 -17.36 3.86
CA PRO A 33 -2.90 -18.20 3.17
C PRO A 33 -2.31 -19.16 2.14
N ILE A 34 -1.06 -18.95 1.70
CA ILE A 34 -0.39 -19.76 0.67
C ILE A 34 0.65 -20.73 1.28
N GLY A 35 0.57 -21.03 2.56
CA GLY A 35 1.41 -22.04 3.21
C GLY A 35 2.83 -21.59 3.57
N HIS A 36 3.19 -20.31 3.33
CA HIS A 36 4.45 -19.74 3.75
C HIS A 36 4.31 -19.03 5.10
N SER A 37 5.41 -18.97 5.87
CA SER A 37 5.42 -18.26 7.14
C SER A 37 5.63 -16.77 6.92
N CYS A 38 4.65 -15.93 7.31
CA CYS A 38 4.75 -14.47 7.27
C CYS A 38 5.41 -13.91 8.52
N ASP A 39 5.48 -14.69 9.58
CA ASP A 39 5.94 -14.23 10.89
C ASP A 39 7.39 -13.69 10.86
N PRO A 40 8.38 -14.36 10.22
CA PRO A 40 9.75 -13.82 10.16
C PRO A 40 9.84 -12.46 9.45
N VAL A 41 9.01 -12.23 8.44
CA VAL A 41 8.99 -10.96 7.70
C VAL A 41 8.38 -9.85 8.54
N VAL A 42 7.24 -10.14 9.17
CA VAL A 42 6.47 -9.15 9.95
C VAL A 42 7.22 -8.73 11.22
N HIS A 43 7.99 -9.65 11.82
CA HIS A 43 8.76 -9.40 13.04
C HIS A 43 10.23 -9.10 12.78
N SER A 44 10.66 -8.93 11.53
CA SER A 44 12.04 -8.60 11.20
C SER A 44 12.37 -7.15 11.57
N ASP A 45 13.65 -6.84 11.69
CA ASP A 45 14.11 -5.45 11.90
C ASP A 45 13.70 -4.55 10.74
N TYR A 46 13.55 -5.10 9.54
CA TYR A 46 13.11 -4.37 8.35
C TYR A 46 11.61 -4.04 8.37
N SER A 47 10.84 -4.63 9.30
CA SER A 47 9.42 -4.29 9.46
C SER A 47 9.20 -2.98 10.21
N ARG A 48 10.29 -2.33 10.66
CA ARG A 48 10.25 -1.03 11.32
C ARG A 48 11.12 -0.04 10.56
N PHE A 49 10.55 1.12 10.30
CA PHE A 49 11.26 2.23 9.67
C PHE A 49 11.29 3.40 10.65
N MET A 50 12.51 3.84 11.03
CA MET A 50 12.70 4.92 12.01
C MET A 50 11.90 4.71 13.31
N HIS A 51 11.90 3.48 13.84
CA HIS A 51 11.17 3.05 15.04
C HIS A 51 9.65 2.98 14.87
N ILE A 52 9.11 3.25 13.68
CA ILE A 52 7.67 3.14 13.41
C ILE A 52 7.43 1.82 12.66
N PRO A 53 6.47 0.98 13.11
CA PRO A 53 6.11 -0.23 12.36
C PRO A 53 5.62 0.12 10.96
N VAL A 54 6.05 -0.66 9.97
CA VAL A 54 5.70 -0.43 8.57
C VAL A 54 4.19 -0.49 8.35
N GLU A 55 3.48 -1.31 9.11
CA GLU A 55 2.02 -1.42 9.03
C GLU A 55 1.32 -0.10 9.33
N ILE A 56 1.83 0.68 10.28
CA ILE A 56 1.26 1.99 10.61
C ILE A 56 1.45 2.94 9.45
N LEU A 57 2.61 2.91 8.80
CA LEU A 57 2.85 3.71 7.60
C LEU A 57 1.88 3.32 6.48
N GLY A 58 1.63 2.02 6.32
CA GLY A 58 0.65 1.51 5.36
C GLY A 58 -0.76 1.97 5.68
N ILE A 59 -1.17 1.88 6.94
CA ILE A 59 -2.49 2.34 7.39
C ILE A 59 -2.68 3.83 7.06
N LEU A 60 -1.69 4.66 7.40
CA LEU A 60 -1.74 6.10 7.13
C LEU A 60 -1.80 6.39 5.63
N TYR A 61 -1.00 5.70 4.83
CA TYR A 61 -0.98 5.86 3.38
C TYR A 61 -2.34 5.51 2.76
N TYR A 62 -2.87 4.32 3.06
CA TYR A 62 -4.14 3.89 2.50
C TYR A 62 -5.31 4.76 2.97
N LEU A 63 -5.28 5.21 4.23
CA LEU A 63 -6.29 6.13 4.75
C LEU A 63 -6.24 7.47 4.03
N LEU A 64 -5.03 8.02 3.83
CA LEU A 64 -4.84 9.27 3.11
C LEU A 64 -5.39 9.18 1.68
N VAL A 65 -4.98 8.14 0.96
CA VAL A 65 -5.43 7.91 -0.43
C VAL A 65 -6.96 7.75 -0.46
N LEU A 66 -7.51 6.94 0.44
CA LEU A 66 -8.95 6.69 0.50
C LEU A 66 -9.73 7.99 0.70
N LEU A 67 -9.34 8.79 1.70
CA LEU A 67 -10.03 10.03 2.02
C LEU A 67 -9.90 11.06 0.89
N CYS A 68 -8.70 11.22 0.34
CA CYS A 68 -8.47 12.20 -0.73
C CYS A 68 -9.27 11.86 -1.99
N TYR A 69 -9.21 10.62 -2.44
CA TYR A 69 -9.93 10.23 -3.65
C TYR A 69 -11.45 10.16 -3.44
N LEU A 70 -11.89 9.82 -2.22
CA LEU A 70 -13.31 9.85 -1.88
C LEU A 70 -13.84 11.30 -1.92
N LEU A 71 -13.09 12.25 -1.34
CA LEU A 71 -13.44 13.67 -1.38
C LEU A 71 -13.45 14.21 -2.82
N LEU A 72 -12.48 13.83 -3.63
CA LEU A 72 -12.44 14.21 -5.04
C LEU A 72 -13.62 13.65 -5.83
N ALA A 73 -14.09 12.46 -5.49
CA ALA A 73 -15.26 11.86 -6.13
C ALA A 73 -16.55 12.59 -5.72
N MET A 74 -16.65 13.04 -4.46
CA MET A 74 -17.82 13.76 -3.97
C MET A 74 -17.82 15.24 -4.39
N TYR A 75 -16.64 15.84 -4.44
CA TYR A 75 -16.49 17.26 -4.78
C TYR A 75 -15.46 17.43 -5.91
N PRO A 76 -15.88 17.24 -7.16
CA PRO A 76 -14.97 17.36 -8.31
C PRO A 76 -14.31 18.75 -8.44
N THR A 77 -14.91 19.78 -7.82
CA THR A 77 -14.36 21.13 -7.82
C THR A 77 -13.04 21.27 -7.07
N LEU A 78 -12.76 20.34 -6.16
CA LEU A 78 -11.49 20.29 -5.42
C LEU A 78 -10.33 19.75 -6.26
N LYS A 79 -10.63 19.18 -7.41
CA LYS A 79 -9.64 18.57 -8.29
C LYS A 79 -8.75 19.66 -8.88
N THR A 80 -7.52 19.74 -8.41
CA THR A 80 -6.50 20.66 -8.91
C THR A 80 -5.30 19.85 -9.39
N GLU A 81 -4.59 20.40 -10.37
CA GLU A 81 -3.38 19.77 -10.90
C GLU A 81 -2.35 19.54 -9.79
N SER A 82 -2.18 20.49 -8.89
CA SER A 82 -1.26 20.40 -7.76
C SER A 82 -1.62 19.25 -6.83
N LEU A 83 -2.91 19.05 -6.55
CA LEU A 83 -3.36 17.96 -5.69
C LEU A 83 -3.14 16.60 -6.36
N GLU A 84 -3.41 16.47 -7.64
CA GLU A 84 -3.16 15.23 -8.39
C GLU A 84 -1.68 14.89 -8.41
N LEU A 85 -0.81 15.88 -8.62
CA LEU A 85 0.63 15.67 -8.58
C LEU A 85 1.12 15.29 -7.18
N ALA A 86 0.55 15.89 -6.13
CA ALA A 86 0.88 15.54 -4.76
C ALA A 86 0.49 14.08 -4.45
N LEU A 87 -0.71 13.67 -4.83
CA LEU A 87 -1.17 12.29 -4.64
C LEU A 87 -0.33 11.29 -5.45
N LEU A 88 0.03 11.66 -6.68
CA LEU A 88 0.90 10.85 -7.51
C LEU A 88 2.28 10.71 -6.87
N SER A 89 2.84 11.78 -6.31
CA SER A 89 4.14 11.75 -5.64
C SER A 89 4.11 10.84 -4.40
N VAL A 90 3.07 10.94 -3.60
CA VAL A 90 2.90 10.08 -2.42
C VAL A 90 2.78 8.61 -2.86
N SER A 91 2.02 8.34 -3.91
CA SER A 91 1.88 6.98 -4.43
C SER A 91 3.19 6.44 -5.03
N ALA A 92 3.99 7.30 -5.66
CA ALA A 92 5.30 6.93 -6.17
C ALA A 92 6.27 6.55 -5.03
N ILE A 93 6.27 7.33 -3.95
CA ILE A 93 7.06 7.04 -2.76
C ILE A 93 6.63 5.69 -2.15
N ALA A 94 5.33 5.47 -2.02
CA ALA A 94 4.79 4.22 -1.51
C ALA A 94 5.16 3.03 -2.40
N PHE A 95 5.11 3.21 -3.71
CA PHE A 95 5.52 2.19 -4.69
C PHE A 95 7.00 1.83 -4.52
N LEU A 96 7.89 2.82 -4.44
CA LEU A 96 9.31 2.61 -4.26
C LEU A 96 9.61 1.92 -2.92
N PHE A 97 8.92 2.32 -1.86
CA PHE A 97 9.06 1.72 -0.55
C PHE A 97 8.58 0.26 -0.56
N SER A 98 7.46 -0.02 -1.21
CA SER A 98 6.96 -1.40 -1.38
C SER A 98 7.93 -2.26 -2.18
N ALA A 99 8.54 -1.70 -3.22
CA ALA A 99 9.55 -2.40 -4.01
C ALA A 99 10.78 -2.73 -3.16
N TYR A 100 11.20 -1.77 -2.33
CA TYR A 100 12.31 -1.98 -1.39
C TYR A 100 12.00 -3.13 -0.42
N LEU A 101 10.82 -3.11 0.20
CA LEU A 101 10.42 -4.16 1.14
C LEU A 101 10.31 -5.53 0.45
N THR A 102 9.81 -5.56 -0.78
CA THR A 102 9.74 -6.80 -1.57
C THR A 102 11.14 -7.33 -1.87
N ALA A 103 12.08 -6.45 -2.22
CA ALA A 103 13.47 -6.83 -2.45
C ALA A 103 14.11 -7.37 -1.18
N VAL A 104 13.83 -6.78 -0.02
CA VAL A 104 14.29 -7.28 1.28
C VAL A 104 13.78 -8.70 1.53
N GLN A 105 12.50 -8.97 1.27
CA GLN A 105 11.94 -10.31 1.40
C GLN A 105 12.63 -11.31 0.49
N ALA A 106 12.89 -10.92 -0.76
CA ALA A 106 13.47 -11.82 -1.76
C ALA A 106 14.95 -12.11 -1.55
N PHE A 107 15.74 -11.10 -1.19
CA PHE A 107 17.21 -11.19 -1.20
C PHE A 107 17.85 -11.25 0.18
N ILE A 108 17.25 -10.63 1.18
CA ILE A 108 17.84 -10.55 2.53
C ILE A 108 17.20 -11.57 3.46
N LEU A 109 15.87 -11.52 3.62
CA LEU A 109 15.15 -12.43 4.51
C LEU A 109 14.95 -13.80 3.89
N LYS A 110 14.88 -13.88 2.56
CA LYS A 110 14.61 -15.11 1.78
C LYS A 110 13.32 -15.81 2.22
N GLU A 111 12.39 -15.03 2.76
CA GLU A 111 11.07 -15.47 3.20
C GLU A 111 10.01 -14.60 2.54
N TRP A 112 8.93 -15.22 2.06
CA TRP A 112 7.87 -14.52 1.36
C TRP A 112 6.65 -14.37 2.25
N CYS A 113 6.21 -13.14 2.44
CA CYS A 113 4.96 -12.83 3.16
C CYS A 113 3.87 -12.54 2.13
N SER A 114 2.88 -13.42 2.03
CA SER A 114 1.78 -13.25 1.07
C SER A 114 0.99 -11.97 1.35
N TRP A 115 0.74 -11.65 2.61
CA TRP A 115 0.04 -10.43 3.00
C TRP A 115 0.79 -9.18 2.55
N CYS A 116 2.11 -9.18 2.69
CA CYS A 116 2.95 -8.06 2.26
C CYS A 116 2.96 -7.93 0.74
N LEU A 117 2.96 -9.06 0.02
CA LEU A 117 2.91 -9.07 -1.44
C LEU A 117 1.56 -8.55 -1.96
N PHE A 118 0.45 -8.91 -1.30
CA PHE A 118 -0.86 -8.35 -1.64
C PHE A 118 -0.87 -6.83 -1.46
N SER A 119 -0.33 -6.34 -0.35
CA SER A 119 -0.23 -4.90 -0.11
C SER A 119 0.64 -4.21 -1.17
N ALA A 120 1.76 -4.80 -1.53
CA ALA A 120 2.63 -4.27 -2.58
C ALA A 120 1.90 -4.19 -3.93
N THR A 121 1.14 -5.23 -4.28
CA THR A 121 0.32 -5.26 -5.49
C THR A 121 -0.71 -4.13 -5.51
N LEU A 122 -1.38 -3.90 -4.37
CA LEU A 122 -2.34 -2.79 -4.26
C LEU A 122 -1.66 -1.44 -4.44
N CYS A 123 -0.46 -1.25 -3.90
CA CYS A 123 0.32 -0.03 -4.11
C CYS A 123 0.65 0.19 -5.58
N VAL A 124 1.03 -0.87 -6.31
CA VAL A 124 1.30 -0.80 -7.74
C VAL A 124 0.05 -0.37 -8.51
N ILE A 125 -1.09 -1.00 -8.22
CA ILE A 125 -2.36 -0.68 -8.89
C ILE A 125 -2.74 0.78 -8.64
N ILE A 126 -2.66 1.24 -7.40
CA ILE A 126 -2.97 2.63 -7.04
C ILE A 126 -2.03 3.59 -7.75
N PHE A 127 -0.73 3.29 -7.79
CA PHE A 127 0.26 4.13 -8.47
C PHE A 127 -0.03 4.25 -9.97
N LEU A 128 -0.28 3.13 -10.64
CA LEU A 128 -0.57 3.13 -12.07
C LEU A 128 -1.88 3.87 -12.38
N ALA A 129 -2.92 3.68 -11.58
CA ALA A 129 -4.18 4.39 -11.74
C ALA A 129 -4.03 5.89 -11.51
N ALA A 130 -3.26 6.29 -10.48
CA ALA A 130 -2.97 7.69 -10.21
C ALA A 130 -2.16 8.34 -11.34
N LEU A 131 -1.22 7.59 -11.90
CA LEU A 131 -0.42 8.03 -13.04
C LEU A 131 -1.29 8.34 -14.25
N GLN A 132 -2.26 7.47 -14.54
CA GLN A 132 -3.23 7.72 -15.63
C GLN A 132 -4.13 8.92 -15.36
N LEU A 133 -4.61 9.07 -14.13
CA LEU A 133 -5.46 10.22 -13.77
C LEU A 133 -4.71 11.54 -13.89
N ALA A 134 -3.39 11.54 -13.66
CA ALA A 134 -2.55 12.72 -13.82
C ALA A 134 -2.23 13.05 -15.30
N GLY A 135 -2.75 12.28 -16.24
CA GLY A 135 -2.59 12.54 -17.67
C GLY A 135 -1.45 11.76 -18.34
N PHE A 136 -0.74 10.93 -17.61
CA PHE A 136 0.31 10.07 -18.17
C PHE A 136 -0.31 8.78 -18.68
N THR A 137 -0.51 8.70 -19.98
CA THR A 137 -1.12 7.51 -20.62
C THR A 137 -0.10 6.40 -20.74
N ILE A 138 -0.34 5.29 -20.06
CA ILE A 138 0.54 4.11 -20.12
C ILE A 138 -0.05 2.96 -20.96
N GLY A 139 -1.15 3.19 -21.63
CA GLY A 139 -1.74 2.23 -22.55
C GLY A 139 -2.33 0.97 -21.91
N LEU A 140 -2.49 0.93 -20.59
CA LEU A 140 -3.04 -0.22 -19.86
C LEU A 140 -4.56 -0.14 -19.66
N PHE A 141 -5.16 1.04 -19.84
CA PHE A 141 -6.60 1.27 -19.64
C PHE A 141 -7.19 2.12 -20.74
#